data_22871f5fe0d04d7e1fd8b48e676ee4ff
#
_entry.id   22871f5fe0d04d7e1fd8b48e676ee4ff
#
_cell.length_a   1.000
_cell.length_b   1.000
_cell.length_c   1.000
_cell.angle_alpha   90.00
_cell.angle_beta   90.00
_cell.angle_gamma   90.00
#
_symmetry.space_group_name_H-M   'P 1'
#
loop_
_entity.id
_entity.type
_entity.pdbx_description
1 polymer ?
#
loop_
_entity_poly.entity_id
_entity_poly.type
_entity_poly.pdbx_seq_one_letter_code
_entity_poly.pdbx_strand_id
1 'polypeptide(L)'
;MEVSVMSSQVGILISFLVFLGFFAAVGLASMRVKKDTTDDYLVAGRGMNPALAALSAVSTWNSGYMFIGFIGFTYTMGYSVIWIGLFSTVGQLVAWAWLYKFIQKEGSERGVRSLSSLVAEKAGAPEAKLAAVLSVFFLCIYAAAQLTAGGKALFVMMGWDELVGILIGFVLVVAYCYAGGIRASIWTDAAQSCVMIVGSTILCFIAIGKVGGFSGLNDGLAAQSSNLTNLLPPDLSFGISLYVFAFFLGGLGVAGQPQVVSRVMTLDSDEDRKKAMIWFFVWQTPFILIMLIIGLASRVLFSAANYDAELSLPIMAMETMPAIGVGMILASIFAATMSTADSQVLACTAAITDDIKPEWNQNHKRTKQVTLVVAAFATAISIAGLYVPGGDSVFTLVVLAVYGLGGVFIPLLILRWSGYKPDSTHSIVMMTSAFAGVIIWGLLGFGEDVFPSVPGMGAAFLVHFLMCAFRDASDSNSLGRFKIPEARKNQIATYGIALLVVAVAAEASYAVYAPDALEDDGQSDEIRMYIIQGNYTYQEIASGSEEIVSGSTIQIDVNYAEISDPAVGYLFTASHSDNEQPCDPTASTIDDEVSIEGGIKEQLSLWY
;
A
#
# COMPACT_ATOMS: atom_id res chain seq x y z
N MET A 1 13.48 35.79 6.46
CA MET A 1 13.05 34.38 6.57
C MET A 1 12.05 34.02 5.46
N GLU A 2 10.97 34.78 5.25
CA GLU A 2 9.98 34.52 4.18
C GLU A 2 10.56 34.46 2.75
N VAL A 3 11.48 35.35 2.39
CA VAL A 3 12.13 35.36 1.05
C VAL A 3 12.96 34.11 0.82
N SER A 4 13.61 33.57 1.84
CA SER A 4 14.42 32.34 1.75
C SER A 4 13.52 31.09 1.63
N VAL A 5 12.42 31.04 2.33
CA VAL A 5 11.42 29.95 2.25
C VAL A 5 10.74 29.96 0.88
N MET A 6 10.30 31.13 0.42
CA MET A 6 9.68 31.29 -0.89
C MET A 6 10.63 30.93 -2.04
N SER A 7 11.93 31.26 -1.94
CA SER A 7 12.93 30.85 -2.94
C SER A 7 13.15 29.34 -2.96
N SER A 8 13.06 28.67 -1.80
CA SER A 8 13.14 27.20 -1.68
C SER A 8 11.95 26.52 -2.33
N GLN A 9 10.72 26.96 -2.04
CA GLN A 9 9.49 26.39 -2.63
C GLN A 9 9.47 26.55 -4.15
N VAL A 10 9.88 27.71 -4.68
CA VAL A 10 10.01 27.92 -6.13
C VAL A 10 11.04 26.97 -6.74
N GLY A 11 12.17 26.72 -6.06
CA GLY A 11 13.18 25.77 -6.50
C GLY A 11 12.65 24.32 -6.55
N ILE A 12 11.88 23.90 -5.55
CA ILE A 12 11.21 22.58 -5.49
C ILE A 12 10.24 22.45 -6.67
N LEU A 13 9.38 23.46 -6.87
CA LEU A 13 8.39 23.46 -7.94
C LEU A 13 9.02 23.40 -9.33
N ILE A 14 10.07 24.18 -9.59
CA ILE A 14 10.79 24.14 -10.87
C ILE A 14 11.39 22.76 -11.10
N SER A 15 12.07 22.17 -10.11
CA SER A 15 12.65 20.84 -10.22
C SER A 15 11.56 19.79 -10.49
N PHE A 16 10.47 19.82 -9.75
CA PHE A 16 9.32 18.95 -9.97
C PHE A 16 8.75 19.04 -11.38
N LEU A 17 8.52 20.27 -11.88
CA LEU A 17 7.99 20.49 -13.23
C LEU A 17 8.96 20.05 -14.32
N VAL A 18 10.28 20.16 -14.12
CA VAL A 18 11.29 19.65 -15.07
C VAL A 18 11.19 18.14 -15.21
N PHE A 19 11.06 17.39 -14.10
CA PHE A 19 10.88 15.94 -14.14
C PHE A 19 9.53 15.54 -14.75
N LEU A 20 8.44 16.22 -14.39
CA LEU A 20 7.13 15.99 -15.03
C LEU A 20 7.18 16.27 -16.54
N GLY A 21 7.86 17.32 -16.95
CA GLY A 21 8.09 17.65 -18.36
C GLY A 21 8.88 16.56 -19.09
N PHE A 22 9.89 15.99 -18.43
CA PHE A 22 10.63 14.83 -18.95
C PHE A 22 9.73 13.61 -19.14
N PHE A 23 8.89 13.25 -18.16
CA PHE A 23 7.95 12.14 -18.30
C PHE A 23 6.93 12.39 -19.41
N ALA A 24 6.39 13.60 -19.50
CA ALA A 24 5.48 14.00 -20.57
C ALA A 24 6.14 13.89 -21.96
N ALA A 25 7.40 14.30 -22.10
CA ALA A 25 8.15 14.19 -23.35
C ALA A 25 8.34 12.73 -23.79
N VAL A 26 8.64 11.82 -22.84
CA VAL A 26 8.73 10.38 -23.10
C VAL A 26 7.38 9.81 -23.53
N GLY A 27 6.30 10.18 -22.83
CA GLY A 27 4.94 9.81 -23.20
C GLY A 27 4.54 10.26 -24.62
N LEU A 28 4.85 11.51 -24.96
CA LEU A 28 4.61 12.04 -26.30
C LEU A 28 5.46 11.32 -27.37
N ALA A 29 6.71 10.96 -27.05
CA ALA A 29 7.55 10.20 -27.97
C ALA A 29 6.95 8.81 -28.27
N SER A 30 6.35 8.15 -27.29
CA SER A 30 5.69 6.85 -27.46
C SER A 30 4.50 6.90 -28.43
N MET A 31 3.82 8.05 -28.50
CA MET A 31 2.66 8.22 -29.39
C MET A 31 3.03 8.13 -30.88
N ARG A 32 4.32 8.32 -31.25
CA ARG A 32 4.78 8.19 -32.65
C ARG A 32 4.73 6.76 -33.18
N VAL A 33 4.71 5.78 -32.26
CA VAL A 33 4.72 4.34 -32.60
C VAL A 33 3.41 3.64 -32.25
N LYS A 34 2.42 4.35 -31.71
CA LYS A 34 1.12 3.78 -31.37
C LYS A 34 0.30 3.44 -32.61
N LYS A 35 -0.57 2.43 -32.47
CA LYS A 35 -1.62 2.12 -33.44
C LYS A 35 -2.99 2.45 -32.82
N ASP A 36 -3.90 3.01 -33.60
CA ASP A 36 -5.25 3.36 -33.11
C ASP A 36 -6.18 2.13 -33.12
N THR A 37 -5.77 1.08 -32.41
CA THR A 37 -6.54 -0.16 -32.20
C THR A 37 -6.71 -0.42 -30.70
N THR A 38 -7.78 -1.14 -30.32
CA THR A 38 -8.03 -1.52 -28.93
C THR A 38 -6.93 -2.44 -28.40
N ASP A 39 -6.38 -3.32 -29.23
CA ASP A 39 -5.28 -4.22 -28.86
C ASP A 39 -3.98 -3.46 -28.59
N ASP A 40 -3.65 -2.45 -29.40
CA ASP A 40 -2.48 -1.61 -29.10
C ASP A 40 -2.70 -0.78 -27.82
N TYR A 41 -3.93 -0.30 -27.63
CA TYR A 41 -4.30 0.50 -26.47
C TYR A 41 -4.24 -0.28 -25.15
N LEU A 42 -4.66 -1.56 -25.11
CA LEU A 42 -4.77 -2.38 -23.90
C LEU A 42 -3.61 -3.37 -23.68
N VAL A 43 -2.92 -3.84 -24.74
CA VAL A 43 -1.83 -4.84 -24.65
C VAL A 43 -0.64 -4.52 -25.57
N ALA A 44 -0.54 -3.27 -26.07
CA ALA A 44 0.56 -2.79 -26.93
C ALA A 44 0.86 -3.69 -28.15
N GLY A 45 -0.15 -4.40 -28.65
CA GLY A 45 0.01 -5.35 -29.77
C GLY A 45 0.94 -6.53 -29.45
N ARG A 46 1.21 -6.82 -28.19
CA ARG A 46 2.06 -7.95 -27.69
C ARG A 46 3.51 -7.95 -28.20
N GLY A 47 4.07 -6.80 -28.52
CA GLY A 47 5.44 -6.68 -29.04
C GLY A 47 6.28 -5.68 -28.24
N MET A 48 6.11 -5.64 -26.92
CA MET A 48 6.85 -4.71 -26.05
C MET A 48 8.24 -5.24 -25.74
N ASN A 49 9.20 -4.32 -25.69
CA ASN A 49 10.56 -4.66 -25.25
C ASN A 49 10.55 -5.20 -23.80
N PRO A 50 11.19 -6.35 -23.51
CA PRO A 50 11.16 -6.98 -22.19
C PRO A 50 11.67 -6.08 -21.04
N ALA A 51 12.70 -5.27 -21.28
CA ALA A 51 13.23 -4.37 -20.27
C ALA A 51 12.22 -3.25 -19.93
N LEU A 52 11.58 -2.65 -20.95
CA LEU A 52 10.56 -1.62 -20.73
C LEU A 52 9.34 -2.20 -20.02
N ALA A 53 8.86 -3.39 -20.43
CA ALA A 53 7.75 -4.06 -19.77
C ALA A 53 8.06 -4.41 -18.31
N ALA A 54 9.31 -4.82 -18.02
CA ALA A 54 9.76 -5.11 -16.65
C ALA A 54 9.86 -3.85 -15.79
N LEU A 55 10.45 -2.77 -16.31
CA LEU A 55 10.56 -1.50 -15.60
C LEU A 55 9.18 -0.91 -15.31
N SER A 56 8.25 -1.03 -16.26
CA SER A 56 6.85 -0.65 -16.03
C SER A 56 6.18 -1.55 -14.98
N ALA A 57 6.37 -2.88 -15.08
CA ALA A 57 5.78 -3.82 -14.11
C ALA A 57 6.28 -3.57 -12.68
N VAL A 58 7.58 -3.29 -12.50
CA VAL A 58 8.16 -3.01 -11.19
C VAL A 58 7.74 -1.64 -10.65
N SER A 59 7.65 -0.61 -11.51
CA SER A 59 7.15 0.71 -11.12
C SER A 59 5.68 0.64 -10.68
N THR A 60 4.86 -0.07 -11.46
CA THR A 60 3.44 -0.31 -11.14
C THR A 60 3.25 -1.13 -9.85
N TRP A 61 4.13 -2.10 -9.57
CA TRP A 61 4.08 -2.90 -8.36
C TRP A 61 4.48 -2.11 -7.11
N ASN A 62 5.57 -1.35 -7.20
CA ASN A 62 6.08 -0.59 -6.05
C ASN A 62 5.19 0.59 -5.66
N SER A 63 4.53 1.22 -6.61
CA SER A 63 3.50 2.25 -6.38
C SER A 63 3.89 3.36 -5.37
N GLY A 64 2.98 4.27 -5.08
CA GLY A 64 3.08 5.21 -3.96
C GLY A 64 3.14 4.53 -2.60
N TYR A 65 2.68 3.27 -2.50
CA TYR A 65 2.82 2.45 -1.31
C TYR A 65 4.26 2.38 -0.79
N MET A 66 5.25 2.20 -1.67
CA MET A 66 6.65 2.09 -1.23
C MET A 66 7.20 3.40 -0.67
N PHE A 67 6.73 4.55 -1.16
CA PHE A 67 7.21 5.87 -0.73
C PHE A 67 6.50 6.40 0.53
N ILE A 68 5.27 5.97 0.74
CA ILE A 68 4.39 6.46 1.79
C ILE A 68 4.06 5.32 2.76
N GLY A 69 3.25 4.34 2.37
CA GLY A 69 2.76 3.29 3.27
C GLY A 69 3.86 2.37 3.80
N PHE A 70 4.75 1.85 2.93
CA PHE A 70 5.82 0.94 3.35
C PHE A 70 6.86 1.63 4.25
N ILE A 71 7.16 2.91 3.98
CA ILE A 71 8.03 3.71 4.84
C ILE A 71 7.39 3.87 6.22
N GLY A 72 6.10 4.23 6.28
CA GLY A 72 5.36 4.34 7.54
C GLY A 72 5.34 3.01 8.31
N PHE A 73 5.04 1.92 7.63
CA PHE A 73 5.08 0.58 8.23
C PHE A 73 6.48 0.21 8.76
N THR A 74 7.55 0.53 7.99
CA THR A 74 8.93 0.30 8.43
C THR A 74 9.30 1.16 9.64
N TYR A 75 8.85 2.41 9.66
CA TYR A 75 9.03 3.32 10.78
C TYR A 75 8.47 2.75 12.10
N THR A 76 7.28 2.12 12.03
CA THR A 76 6.63 1.57 13.23
C THR A 76 7.18 0.21 13.65
N MET A 77 7.48 -0.67 12.69
CA MET A 77 7.82 -2.07 12.96
C MET A 77 9.32 -2.35 13.14
N GLY A 78 10.20 -1.43 12.76
CA GLY A 78 11.64 -1.64 12.89
C GLY A 78 12.18 -2.78 12.00
N TYR A 79 13.16 -3.54 12.51
CA TYR A 79 13.83 -4.61 11.75
C TYR A 79 12.93 -5.78 11.36
N SER A 80 11.83 -6.02 12.06
CA SER A 80 10.90 -7.12 11.74
C SER A 80 10.29 -7.01 10.33
N VAL A 81 10.28 -5.81 9.73
CA VAL A 81 9.82 -5.56 8.35
C VAL A 81 10.67 -6.30 7.30
N ILE A 82 11.88 -6.76 7.64
CA ILE A 82 12.70 -7.54 6.70
C ILE A 82 11.96 -8.78 6.18
N TRP A 83 11.08 -9.36 6.98
CA TRP A 83 10.32 -10.55 6.59
C TRP A 83 9.35 -10.29 5.44
N ILE A 84 8.68 -9.13 5.40
CA ILE A 84 7.83 -8.76 4.25
C ILE A 84 8.68 -8.58 2.99
N GLY A 85 9.85 -7.92 3.11
CA GLY A 85 10.78 -7.74 1.99
C GLY A 85 11.25 -9.08 1.41
N LEU A 86 11.70 -10.00 2.27
CA LEU A 86 12.24 -11.28 1.87
C LEU A 86 11.15 -12.20 1.28
N PHE A 87 10.10 -12.48 2.05
CA PHE A 87 9.10 -13.49 1.66
C PHE A 87 8.18 -13.00 0.54
N SER A 88 7.87 -11.71 0.48
CA SER A 88 7.19 -11.14 -0.68
C SER A 88 8.03 -11.27 -1.94
N THR A 89 9.35 -11.02 -1.88
CA THR A 89 10.24 -11.22 -3.03
C THR A 89 10.29 -12.68 -3.48
N VAL A 90 10.32 -13.64 -2.55
CA VAL A 90 10.23 -15.08 -2.89
C VAL A 90 8.90 -15.42 -3.54
N GLY A 91 7.78 -14.92 -3.01
CA GLY A 91 6.45 -15.08 -3.61
C GLY A 91 6.38 -14.53 -5.04
N GLN A 92 6.93 -13.33 -5.26
CA GLN A 92 7.03 -12.72 -6.60
C GLN A 92 7.87 -13.59 -7.55
N LEU A 93 9.00 -14.15 -7.08
CA LEU A 93 9.84 -15.03 -7.89
C LEU A 93 9.07 -16.27 -8.36
N VAL A 94 8.28 -16.87 -7.46
CA VAL A 94 7.38 -18.00 -7.76
C VAL A 94 6.34 -17.59 -8.81
N ALA A 95 5.72 -16.41 -8.65
CA ALA A 95 4.76 -15.87 -9.61
C ALA A 95 5.39 -15.70 -11.01
N TRP A 96 6.57 -15.07 -11.09
CA TRP A 96 7.28 -14.86 -12.34
C TRP A 96 7.74 -16.15 -13.01
N ALA A 97 8.21 -17.13 -12.22
CA ALA A 97 8.72 -18.39 -12.75
C ALA A 97 7.61 -19.27 -13.35
N TRP A 98 6.44 -19.34 -12.71
CA TRP A 98 5.36 -20.28 -13.06
C TRP A 98 4.08 -19.62 -13.53
N LEU A 99 3.48 -18.72 -12.73
CA LEU A 99 2.17 -18.16 -13.06
C LEU A 99 2.24 -17.22 -14.26
N TYR A 100 3.24 -16.35 -14.33
CA TYR A 100 3.38 -15.45 -15.48
C TYR A 100 3.77 -16.17 -16.77
N LYS A 101 4.44 -17.32 -16.68
CA LYS A 101 4.62 -18.18 -17.84
C LYS A 101 3.29 -18.69 -18.40
N PHE A 102 2.40 -19.13 -17.52
CA PHE A 102 1.05 -19.55 -17.88
C PHE A 102 0.24 -18.37 -18.43
N ILE A 103 0.25 -17.22 -17.76
CA ILE A 103 -0.48 -16.02 -18.15
C ILE A 103 -0.05 -15.50 -19.52
N GLN A 104 1.25 -15.41 -19.78
CA GLN A 104 1.78 -14.97 -21.06
C GLN A 104 1.34 -15.90 -22.19
N LYS A 105 1.51 -17.21 -22.02
CA LYS A 105 1.14 -18.22 -23.00
C LYS A 105 -0.37 -18.23 -23.25
N GLU A 106 -1.18 -18.42 -22.23
CA GLU A 106 -2.64 -18.51 -22.32
C GLU A 106 -3.25 -17.20 -22.83
N GLY A 107 -2.72 -16.06 -22.38
CA GLY A 107 -3.15 -14.73 -22.83
C GLY A 107 -2.90 -14.52 -24.33
N SER A 108 -1.75 -14.99 -24.84
CA SER A 108 -1.43 -14.92 -26.27
C SER A 108 -2.27 -15.88 -27.10
N GLU A 109 -2.36 -17.16 -26.69
CA GLU A 109 -3.10 -18.19 -27.43
C GLU A 109 -4.61 -17.90 -27.50
N ARG A 110 -5.20 -17.35 -26.43
CA ARG A 110 -6.63 -17.01 -26.39
C ARG A 110 -6.95 -15.58 -26.86
N GLY A 111 -5.93 -14.76 -27.11
CA GLY A 111 -6.12 -13.35 -27.48
C GLY A 111 -6.82 -12.50 -26.42
N VAL A 112 -6.81 -12.91 -25.13
CA VAL A 112 -7.45 -12.15 -24.04
C VAL A 112 -6.59 -11.00 -23.57
N ARG A 113 -7.21 -9.91 -23.08
CA ARG A 113 -6.56 -8.65 -22.69
C ARG A 113 -6.77 -8.29 -21.23
N SER A 114 -7.60 -9.04 -20.52
CA SER A 114 -7.89 -8.85 -19.11
C SER A 114 -7.58 -10.09 -18.28
N LEU A 115 -7.21 -9.92 -17.01
CA LEU A 115 -7.06 -11.03 -16.08
C LEU A 115 -8.41 -11.73 -15.84
N SER A 116 -9.50 -10.99 -15.85
CA SER A 116 -10.87 -11.51 -15.66
C SER A 116 -11.23 -12.52 -16.78
N SER A 117 -10.94 -12.19 -18.04
CA SER A 117 -11.08 -13.13 -19.17
C SER A 117 -10.16 -14.34 -19.03
N LEU A 118 -8.95 -14.15 -18.49
CA LEU A 118 -7.96 -15.23 -18.38
C LEU A 118 -8.39 -16.30 -17.37
N VAL A 119 -8.95 -15.92 -16.22
CA VAL A 119 -9.41 -16.86 -15.18
C VAL A 119 -10.76 -17.49 -15.51
N ALA A 120 -11.47 -17.00 -16.51
CA ALA A 120 -12.73 -17.53 -17.00
C ALA A 120 -12.53 -18.49 -18.18
N GLU A 121 -13.56 -19.25 -18.54
CA GLU A 121 -13.55 -20.09 -19.72
C GLU A 121 -13.48 -19.24 -21.00
N LYS A 122 -14.28 -18.17 -21.04
CA LYS A 122 -14.31 -17.20 -22.15
C LYS A 122 -14.62 -15.80 -21.63
N ALA A 123 -14.24 -14.78 -22.40
CA ALA A 123 -14.58 -13.38 -22.13
C ALA A 123 -16.11 -13.20 -22.07
N GLY A 124 -16.57 -12.38 -21.11
CA GLY A 124 -17.98 -12.11 -20.93
C GLY A 124 -18.83 -13.23 -20.30
N ALA A 125 -18.24 -14.37 -19.94
CA ALA A 125 -18.90 -15.42 -19.17
C ALA A 125 -19.29 -14.91 -17.77
N PRO A 126 -20.26 -15.52 -17.08
CA PRO A 126 -20.69 -15.06 -15.74
C PRO A 126 -19.54 -14.92 -14.74
N GLU A 127 -18.62 -15.90 -14.72
CA GLU A 127 -17.42 -15.86 -13.87
C GLU A 127 -16.45 -14.76 -14.30
N ALA A 128 -16.33 -14.45 -15.61
CA ALA A 128 -15.53 -13.33 -16.10
C ALA A 128 -16.12 -11.99 -15.66
N LYS A 129 -17.45 -11.84 -15.69
CA LYS A 129 -18.14 -10.63 -15.23
C LYS A 129 -17.95 -10.39 -13.74
N LEU A 130 -18.07 -11.43 -12.92
CA LEU A 130 -17.79 -11.31 -11.48
C LEU A 130 -16.32 -10.95 -11.22
N ALA A 131 -15.38 -11.63 -11.89
CA ALA A 131 -13.96 -11.32 -11.82
C ALA A 131 -13.68 -9.86 -12.22
N ALA A 132 -14.32 -9.36 -13.27
CA ALA A 132 -14.20 -7.98 -13.71
C ALA A 132 -14.75 -6.98 -12.67
N VAL A 133 -15.91 -7.27 -12.07
CA VAL A 133 -16.49 -6.42 -11.01
C VAL A 133 -15.57 -6.34 -9.80
N LEU A 134 -15.03 -7.49 -9.34
CA LEU A 134 -14.08 -7.52 -8.23
C LEU A 134 -12.77 -6.81 -8.57
N SER A 135 -12.26 -6.98 -9.82
CA SER A 135 -11.10 -6.22 -10.29
C SER A 135 -11.34 -4.71 -10.22
N VAL A 136 -12.45 -4.24 -10.75
CA VAL A 136 -12.79 -2.80 -10.75
C VAL A 136 -12.94 -2.28 -9.34
N PHE A 137 -13.60 -3.03 -8.45
CA PHE A 137 -13.77 -2.65 -7.05
C PHE A 137 -12.44 -2.43 -6.35
N PHE A 138 -11.57 -3.44 -6.32
CA PHE A 138 -10.28 -3.34 -5.64
C PHE A 138 -9.31 -2.36 -6.32
N LEU A 139 -9.28 -2.34 -7.65
CA LEU A 139 -8.38 -1.44 -8.37
C LEU A 139 -8.79 0.04 -8.25
N CYS A 140 -10.07 0.36 -8.13
CA CYS A 140 -10.51 1.73 -7.87
C CYS A 140 -10.11 2.20 -6.47
N ILE A 141 -10.19 1.33 -5.45
CA ILE A 141 -9.68 1.62 -4.10
C ILE A 141 -8.16 1.84 -4.16
N TYR A 142 -7.44 0.96 -4.86
CA TYR A 142 -6.00 1.08 -4.98
C TYR A 142 -5.58 2.34 -5.76
N ALA A 143 -6.29 2.70 -6.84
CA ALA A 143 -6.05 3.93 -7.58
C ALA A 143 -6.34 5.18 -6.72
N ALA A 144 -7.38 5.13 -5.89
CA ALA A 144 -7.67 6.18 -4.92
C ALA A 144 -6.50 6.38 -3.94
N ALA A 145 -5.95 5.29 -3.38
CA ALA A 145 -4.78 5.35 -2.51
C ALA A 145 -3.56 5.99 -3.19
N GLN A 146 -3.37 5.78 -4.51
CA GLN A 146 -2.29 6.43 -5.26
C GLN A 146 -2.49 7.94 -5.36
N LEU A 147 -3.71 8.39 -5.59
CA LEU A 147 -4.04 9.82 -5.64
C LEU A 147 -3.85 10.47 -4.27
N THR A 148 -4.28 9.81 -3.20
CA THR A 148 -4.06 10.25 -1.81
C THR A 148 -2.57 10.36 -1.48
N ALA A 149 -1.75 9.37 -1.87
CA ALA A 149 -0.30 9.42 -1.66
C ALA A 149 0.35 10.64 -2.35
N GLY A 150 -0.09 10.97 -3.56
CA GLY A 150 0.33 12.21 -4.25
C GLY A 150 -0.13 13.47 -3.52
N GLY A 151 -1.34 13.47 -2.96
CA GLY A 151 -1.89 14.54 -2.13
C GLY A 151 -1.03 14.80 -0.90
N LYS A 152 -0.78 13.76 -0.09
CA LYS A 152 0.08 13.81 1.12
C LYS A 152 1.48 14.35 0.79
N ALA A 153 2.08 13.92 -0.31
CA ALA A 153 3.41 14.41 -0.72
C ALA A 153 3.42 15.92 -1.03
N LEU A 154 2.42 16.42 -1.76
CA LEU A 154 2.30 17.86 -2.04
C LEU A 154 1.97 18.67 -0.78
N PHE A 155 1.15 18.15 0.09
CA PHE A 155 0.86 18.80 1.37
C PHE A 155 2.15 19.05 2.17
N VAL A 156 2.98 18.02 2.37
CA VAL A 156 4.23 18.16 3.13
C VAL A 156 5.26 19.03 2.41
N MET A 157 5.48 18.81 1.10
CA MET A 157 6.60 19.43 0.39
C MET A 157 6.30 20.83 -0.15
N MET A 158 5.03 21.15 -0.38
CA MET A 158 4.62 22.44 -0.96
C MET A 158 3.69 23.23 -0.05
N GLY A 159 3.18 22.65 1.04
CA GLY A 159 2.16 23.26 1.89
C GLY A 159 0.81 23.44 1.19
N TRP A 160 0.53 22.65 0.13
CA TRP A 160 -0.74 22.71 -0.59
C TRP A 160 -1.74 21.74 0.04
N ASP A 161 -3.03 22.08 -0.06
CA ASP A 161 -4.09 21.17 0.37
C ASP A 161 -4.01 19.82 -0.37
N GLU A 162 -4.24 18.71 0.33
CA GLU A 162 -4.16 17.37 -0.26
C GLU A 162 -5.09 17.18 -1.46
N LEU A 163 -6.27 17.83 -1.42
CA LEU A 163 -7.22 17.84 -2.54
C LEU A 163 -6.58 18.35 -3.84
N VAL A 164 -5.71 19.37 -3.75
CA VAL A 164 -4.99 19.90 -4.92
C VAL A 164 -4.10 18.83 -5.53
N GLY A 165 -3.38 18.08 -4.69
CA GLY A 165 -2.53 16.97 -5.13
C GLY A 165 -3.33 15.85 -5.78
N ILE A 166 -4.46 15.48 -5.21
CA ILE A 166 -5.40 14.48 -5.77
C ILE A 166 -5.89 14.92 -7.16
N LEU A 167 -6.27 16.19 -7.32
CA LEU A 167 -6.75 16.72 -8.60
C LEU A 167 -5.64 16.79 -9.65
N ILE A 168 -4.42 17.18 -9.27
CA ILE A 168 -3.25 17.14 -10.18
C ILE A 168 -3.00 15.71 -10.63
N GLY A 169 -3.02 14.74 -9.69
CA GLY A 169 -2.91 13.32 -9.98
C GLY A 169 -3.96 12.84 -10.98
N PHE A 170 -5.22 13.20 -10.77
CA PHE A 170 -6.32 12.89 -11.71
C PHE A 170 -6.03 13.41 -13.13
N VAL A 171 -5.65 14.67 -13.26
CA VAL A 171 -5.36 15.27 -14.58
C VAL A 171 -4.22 14.54 -15.28
N LEU A 172 -3.16 14.18 -14.55
CA LEU A 172 -2.00 13.47 -15.11
C LEU A 172 -2.39 12.04 -15.52
N VAL A 173 -3.11 11.29 -14.68
CA VAL A 173 -3.60 9.94 -15.02
C VAL A 173 -4.46 9.96 -16.27
N VAL A 174 -5.42 10.88 -16.34
CA VAL A 174 -6.28 11.03 -17.51
C VAL A 174 -5.46 11.37 -18.76
N ALA A 175 -4.51 12.29 -18.66
CA ALA A 175 -3.66 12.67 -19.78
C ALA A 175 -2.86 11.49 -20.34
N TYR A 176 -2.21 10.71 -19.47
CA TYR A 176 -1.42 9.53 -19.90
C TYR A 176 -2.28 8.42 -20.48
N CYS A 177 -3.35 8.03 -19.78
CA CYS A 177 -4.25 6.98 -20.26
C CYS A 177 -4.92 7.36 -21.58
N TYR A 178 -5.46 8.57 -21.68
CA TYR A 178 -6.23 9.00 -22.85
C TYR A 178 -5.34 9.17 -24.10
N ALA A 179 -4.10 9.60 -23.93
CA ALA A 179 -3.19 9.91 -25.04
C ALA A 179 -2.67 8.66 -25.76
N GLY A 180 -2.23 7.63 -25.01
CA GLY A 180 -1.49 6.54 -25.63
C GLY A 180 -1.78 5.13 -25.10
N GLY A 181 -2.68 4.95 -24.14
CA GLY A 181 -2.97 3.66 -23.53
C GLY A 181 -1.74 2.99 -22.90
N ILE A 182 -1.72 1.66 -22.85
CA ILE A 182 -0.65 0.89 -22.18
C ILE A 182 0.75 1.11 -22.76
N ARG A 183 0.86 1.42 -24.05
CA ARG A 183 2.16 1.68 -24.69
C ARG A 183 2.81 2.95 -24.13
N ALA A 184 2.03 4.03 -24.01
CA ALA A 184 2.52 5.28 -23.41
C ALA A 184 2.81 5.09 -21.93
N SER A 185 1.92 4.41 -21.19
CA SER A 185 2.13 4.05 -19.79
C SER A 185 3.48 3.33 -19.61
N ILE A 186 3.76 2.24 -20.33
CA ILE A 186 5.02 1.48 -20.22
C ILE A 186 6.27 2.33 -20.50
N TRP A 187 6.23 3.23 -21.49
CA TRP A 187 7.37 4.10 -21.78
C TRP A 187 7.59 5.14 -20.68
N THR A 188 6.51 5.77 -20.21
CA THR A 188 6.59 6.73 -19.10
C THR A 188 7.03 6.06 -17.81
N ASP A 189 6.46 4.88 -17.49
CA ASP A 189 6.80 4.11 -16.29
C ASP A 189 8.29 3.73 -16.26
N ALA A 190 8.87 3.34 -17.39
CA ALA A 190 10.29 3.02 -17.49
C ALA A 190 11.18 4.25 -17.21
N ALA A 191 10.82 5.43 -17.71
CA ALA A 191 11.52 6.67 -17.40
C ALA A 191 11.34 7.08 -15.93
N GLN A 192 10.14 6.93 -15.41
CA GLN A 192 9.78 7.19 -14.03
C GLN A 192 10.53 6.28 -13.06
N SER A 193 10.64 4.97 -13.36
CA SER A 193 11.43 4.03 -12.55
C SER A 193 12.90 4.47 -12.41
N CYS A 194 13.50 5.02 -13.47
CA CYS A 194 14.87 5.52 -13.39
C CYS A 194 15.01 6.70 -12.42
N VAL A 195 14.05 7.62 -12.40
CA VAL A 195 14.05 8.76 -11.46
C VAL A 195 13.81 8.28 -10.04
N MET A 196 12.87 7.34 -9.85
CA MET A 196 12.56 6.73 -8.55
C MET A 196 13.81 6.10 -7.91
N ILE A 197 14.54 5.23 -8.63
CA ILE A 197 15.72 4.55 -8.06
C ILE A 197 16.85 5.53 -7.76
N VAL A 198 17.09 6.51 -8.64
CA VAL A 198 18.16 7.50 -8.45
C VAL A 198 17.84 8.41 -7.26
N GLY A 199 16.64 8.98 -7.20
CA GLY A 199 16.21 9.84 -6.11
C GLY A 199 16.26 9.14 -4.76
N SER A 200 15.70 7.93 -4.68
CA SER A 200 15.68 7.13 -3.45
C SER A 200 17.09 6.70 -3.03
N THR A 201 17.98 6.38 -3.98
CA THR A 201 19.37 6.02 -3.66
C THR A 201 20.10 7.20 -3.04
N ILE A 202 19.97 8.39 -3.60
CA ILE A 202 20.57 9.61 -3.06
C ILE A 202 20.03 9.88 -1.65
N LEU A 203 18.71 9.82 -1.45
CA LEU A 203 18.10 10.04 -0.14
C LEU A 203 18.57 8.99 0.89
N CYS A 204 18.68 7.72 0.49
CA CYS A 204 19.17 6.64 1.35
C CYS A 204 20.60 6.90 1.85
N PHE A 205 21.52 7.32 0.97
CA PHE A 205 22.89 7.66 1.38
C PHE A 205 22.93 8.86 2.34
N ILE A 206 22.10 9.86 2.08
CA ILE A 206 21.98 11.03 2.98
C ILE A 206 21.42 10.59 4.35
N ALA A 207 20.35 9.79 4.35
CA ALA A 207 19.71 9.29 5.57
C ALA A 207 20.69 8.48 6.44
N ILE A 208 21.40 7.52 5.86
CA ILE A 208 22.43 6.73 6.56
C ILE A 208 23.56 7.61 7.07
N GLY A 209 23.99 8.60 6.30
CA GLY A 209 25.00 9.56 6.77
C GLY A 209 24.54 10.38 7.98
N LYS A 210 23.27 10.80 8.00
CA LYS A 210 22.67 11.61 9.08
C LYS A 210 22.53 10.83 10.40
N VAL A 211 22.19 9.54 10.33
CA VAL A 211 22.07 8.70 11.52
C VAL A 211 23.42 8.17 12.04
N GLY A 212 24.55 8.49 11.38
CA GLY A 212 25.87 8.01 11.81
C GLY A 212 26.25 6.63 11.26
N GLY A 213 25.76 6.26 10.10
CA GLY A 213 26.01 4.96 9.46
C GLY A 213 25.11 3.84 10.03
N PHE A 214 25.43 2.59 9.69
CA PHE A 214 24.63 1.44 10.17
C PHE A 214 24.75 1.21 11.68
N SER A 215 25.90 1.57 12.31
CA SER A 215 26.03 1.51 13.77
C SER A 215 25.09 2.53 14.42
N GLY A 216 25.14 3.81 13.98
CA GLY A 216 24.27 4.83 14.52
C GLY A 216 22.78 4.57 14.28
N LEU A 217 22.43 3.93 13.15
CA LEU A 217 21.08 3.45 12.90
C LEU A 217 20.63 2.43 13.95
N ASN A 218 21.45 1.39 14.19
CA ASN A 218 21.14 0.35 15.16
C ASN A 218 21.03 0.93 16.58
N ASP A 219 22.00 1.74 16.98
CA ASP A 219 22.05 2.34 18.31
C ASP A 219 20.87 3.32 18.54
N GLY A 220 20.50 4.09 17.51
CA GLY A 220 19.38 5.01 17.55
C GLY A 220 18.02 4.30 17.65
N LEU A 221 17.84 3.16 16.95
CA LEU A 221 16.64 2.33 17.10
C LEU A 221 16.58 1.68 18.48
N ALA A 222 17.68 1.08 18.95
CA ALA A 222 17.75 0.43 20.25
C ALA A 222 17.51 1.40 21.42
N ALA A 223 17.94 2.66 21.27
CA ALA A 223 17.71 3.71 22.26
C ALA A 223 16.23 4.12 22.41
N GLN A 224 15.41 3.92 21.35
CA GLN A 224 13.99 4.21 21.41
C GLN A 224 13.17 3.02 21.93
N SER A 225 13.45 1.81 21.44
CA SER A 225 12.83 0.58 21.90
C SER A 225 13.67 -0.63 21.46
N SER A 226 13.87 -1.59 22.35
CA SER A 226 14.52 -2.88 22.01
C SER A 226 13.74 -3.64 20.93
N ASN A 227 12.43 -3.48 20.85
CA ASN A 227 11.57 -4.15 19.86
C ASN A 227 11.90 -3.69 18.44
N LEU A 228 12.31 -2.44 18.23
CA LEU A 228 12.68 -1.93 16.90
C LEU A 228 13.92 -2.60 16.30
N THR A 229 14.79 -3.18 17.12
CA THR A 229 15.98 -3.90 16.69
C THR A 229 15.79 -5.41 16.65
N ASN A 230 14.63 -5.91 17.08
CA ASN A 230 14.31 -7.32 17.02
C ASN A 230 13.86 -7.71 15.60
N LEU A 231 14.32 -8.88 15.14
CA LEU A 231 13.85 -9.47 13.90
C LEU A 231 12.49 -10.16 14.04
N LEU A 232 12.18 -10.60 15.25
CA LEU A 232 10.90 -11.26 15.55
C LEU A 232 9.94 -10.19 16.12
N PRO A 233 8.78 -9.99 15.49
CA PRO A 233 7.77 -9.09 16.04
C PRO A 233 7.20 -9.68 17.33
N PRO A 234 6.81 -8.84 18.32
CA PRO A 234 6.13 -9.31 19.53
C PRO A 234 4.71 -9.78 19.21
N ASP A 235 4.12 -10.57 20.09
CA ASP A 235 2.68 -10.87 20.23
C ASP A 235 1.93 -11.30 18.97
N LEU A 236 2.54 -12.14 18.13
CA LEU A 236 1.84 -12.67 16.98
C LEU A 236 0.74 -13.66 17.40
N SER A 237 -0.53 -13.31 17.24
CA SER A 237 -1.69 -14.14 17.59
C SER A 237 -1.71 -15.51 16.93
N PHE A 238 -1.08 -15.64 15.74
CA PHE A 238 -1.09 -16.88 14.93
C PHE A 238 0.33 -17.44 14.69
N GLY A 239 1.33 -16.94 15.40
CA GLY A 239 2.73 -17.35 15.28
C GLY A 239 3.46 -16.85 14.04
N ILE A 240 4.79 -17.04 14.05
CA ILE A 240 5.71 -16.51 13.04
C ILE A 240 5.53 -17.18 11.67
N SER A 241 5.20 -18.48 11.64
CA SER A 241 5.07 -19.20 10.37
C SER A 241 3.93 -18.67 9.52
N LEU A 242 2.77 -18.39 10.13
CA LEU A 242 1.63 -17.86 9.40
C LEU A 242 1.84 -16.40 9.02
N TYR A 243 2.48 -15.61 9.87
CA TYR A 243 2.89 -14.24 9.60
C TYR A 243 3.79 -14.16 8.35
N VAL A 244 4.86 -14.94 8.31
CA VAL A 244 5.79 -14.99 7.17
C VAL A 244 5.13 -15.57 5.91
N PHE A 245 4.28 -16.59 6.07
CA PHE A 245 3.54 -17.19 4.96
C PHE A 245 2.55 -16.21 4.33
N ALA A 246 1.96 -15.32 5.13
CA ALA A 246 1.12 -14.26 4.61
C ALA A 246 1.88 -13.33 3.65
N PHE A 247 3.12 -12.97 3.97
CA PHE A 247 3.97 -12.16 3.08
C PHE A 247 4.36 -12.90 1.79
N PHE A 248 4.65 -14.21 1.89
CA PHE A 248 4.89 -15.03 0.72
C PHE A 248 3.66 -15.06 -0.20
N LEU A 249 2.47 -15.28 0.34
CA LEU A 249 1.22 -15.25 -0.42
C LEU A 249 0.92 -13.85 -0.99
N GLY A 250 1.27 -12.79 -0.25
CA GLY A 250 1.19 -11.42 -0.73
C GLY A 250 2.06 -11.19 -1.95
N GLY A 251 3.31 -11.65 -1.90
CA GLY A 251 4.22 -11.59 -3.04
C GLY A 251 3.75 -12.44 -4.23
N LEU A 252 3.28 -13.66 -3.98
CA LEU A 252 2.65 -14.51 -5.00
C LEU A 252 1.43 -13.82 -5.62
N GLY A 253 0.73 -13.02 -4.81
CA GLY A 253 -0.42 -12.21 -5.19
C GLY A 253 -0.17 -11.23 -6.34
N VAL A 254 1.08 -10.93 -6.68
CA VAL A 254 1.44 -10.09 -7.84
C VAL A 254 0.86 -10.63 -9.16
N ALA A 255 0.73 -11.96 -9.29
CA ALA A 255 0.11 -12.57 -10.46
C ALA A 255 -1.44 -12.44 -10.47
N GLY A 256 -2.03 -12.08 -9.35
CA GLY A 256 -3.45 -11.72 -9.21
C GLY A 256 -3.72 -10.22 -9.43
N GLN A 257 -2.71 -9.42 -9.79
CA GLN A 257 -2.84 -7.97 -9.98
C GLN A 257 -3.06 -7.63 -11.46
N PRO A 258 -4.29 -7.28 -11.89
CA PRO A 258 -4.60 -7.04 -13.32
C PRO A 258 -3.68 -5.99 -13.96
N GLN A 259 -3.30 -4.94 -13.23
CA GLN A 259 -2.43 -3.87 -13.71
C GLN A 259 -0.99 -4.35 -13.99
N VAL A 260 -0.45 -5.29 -13.21
CA VAL A 260 0.87 -5.89 -13.45
C VAL A 260 0.81 -6.97 -14.53
N VAL A 261 -0.25 -7.81 -14.46
CA VAL A 261 -0.52 -8.87 -15.45
C VAL A 261 -0.62 -8.31 -16.87
N SER A 262 -1.23 -7.12 -17.04
CA SER A 262 -1.32 -6.47 -18.35
C SER A 262 0.06 -6.21 -18.98
N ARG A 263 1.11 -5.93 -18.20
CA ARG A 263 2.49 -5.76 -18.68
C ARG A 263 3.07 -7.08 -19.15
N VAL A 264 2.84 -8.16 -18.44
CA VAL A 264 3.26 -9.51 -18.86
C VAL A 264 2.56 -9.93 -20.15
N MET A 265 1.30 -9.58 -20.33
CA MET A 265 0.52 -9.84 -21.55
C MET A 265 1.02 -9.06 -22.77
N THR A 266 1.85 -8.01 -22.59
CA THR A 266 2.48 -7.30 -23.72
C THR A 266 3.69 -8.00 -24.30
N LEU A 267 4.18 -9.08 -23.67
CA LEU A 267 5.36 -9.84 -24.09
C LEU A 267 4.98 -10.90 -25.13
N ASP A 268 5.82 -11.05 -26.15
CA ASP A 268 5.56 -11.96 -27.27
C ASP A 268 5.85 -13.42 -26.92
N SER A 269 6.90 -13.69 -26.14
CA SER A 269 7.41 -15.04 -25.93
C SER A 269 7.77 -15.33 -24.46
N ASP A 270 7.94 -16.64 -24.12
CA ASP A 270 8.48 -17.07 -22.82
C ASP A 270 9.93 -16.61 -22.61
N GLU A 271 10.70 -16.46 -23.69
CA GLU A 271 12.07 -15.93 -23.61
C GLU A 271 12.07 -14.46 -23.18
N ASP A 272 11.18 -13.66 -23.77
CA ASP A 272 11.02 -12.26 -23.39
C ASP A 272 10.50 -12.12 -21.97
N ARG A 273 9.61 -13.00 -21.52
CA ARG A 273 9.17 -13.06 -20.12
C ARG A 273 10.33 -13.37 -19.17
N LYS A 274 11.24 -14.30 -19.52
CA LYS A 274 12.43 -14.58 -18.69
C LYS A 274 13.38 -13.38 -18.62
N LYS A 275 13.59 -12.68 -19.75
CA LYS A 275 14.36 -11.43 -19.76
C LYS A 275 13.71 -10.36 -18.88
N ALA A 276 12.40 -10.19 -19.00
CA ALA A 276 11.63 -9.28 -18.18
C ALA A 276 11.72 -9.63 -16.68
N MET A 277 11.62 -10.92 -16.32
CA MET A 277 11.81 -11.37 -14.94
C MET A 277 13.17 -10.95 -14.37
N ILE A 278 14.26 -11.13 -15.12
CA ILE A 278 15.60 -10.74 -14.67
C ILE A 278 15.66 -9.23 -14.43
N TRP A 279 15.19 -8.42 -15.38
CA TRP A 279 15.14 -6.97 -15.24
C TRP A 279 14.27 -6.51 -14.06
N PHE A 280 13.13 -7.19 -13.83
CA PHE A 280 12.27 -6.92 -12.68
C PHE A 280 13.02 -7.06 -11.37
N PHE A 281 13.70 -8.19 -11.12
CA PHE A 281 14.39 -8.44 -9.84
C PHE A 281 15.68 -7.65 -9.68
N VAL A 282 16.40 -7.36 -10.77
CA VAL A 282 17.58 -6.46 -10.74
C VAL A 282 17.21 -5.07 -10.22
N TRP A 283 16.00 -4.62 -10.52
CA TRP A 283 15.49 -3.33 -10.05
C TRP A 283 14.78 -3.44 -8.68
N GLN A 284 13.91 -4.43 -8.54
CA GLN A 284 13.06 -4.63 -7.35
C GLN A 284 13.88 -4.83 -6.06
N THR A 285 14.89 -5.70 -6.11
CA THR A 285 15.62 -6.10 -4.90
C THR A 285 16.40 -4.94 -4.28
N PRO A 286 17.18 -4.15 -5.03
CA PRO A 286 17.85 -2.98 -4.45
C PRO A 286 16.84 -1.93 -3.95
N PHE A 287 15.73 -1.74 -4.67
CA PHE A 287 14.76 -0.70 -4.32
C PHE A 287 14.07 -0.97 -2.98
N ILE A 288 13.65 -2.20 -2.72
CA ILE A 288 13.03 -2.56 -1.43
C ILE A 288 14.01 -2.38 -0.26
N LEU A 289 15.31 -2.70 -0.47
CA LEU A 289 16.33 -2.48 0.55
C LEU A 289 16.58 -1.00 0.82
N ILE A 290 16.60 -0.17 -0.21
CA ILE A 290 16.72 1.28 -0.10
C ILE A 290 15.54 1.84 0.73
N MET A 291 14.31 1.44 0.42
CA MET A 291 13.12 1.91 1.14
C MET A 291 13.10 1.44 2.59
N LEU A 292 13.51 0.20 2.87
CA LEU A 292 13.68 -0.31 4.23
C LEU A 292 14.65 0.58 5.03
N ILE A 293 15.82 0.87 4.48
CA ILE A 293 16.83 1.71 5.14
C ILE A 293 16.30 3.12 5.40
N ILE A 294 15.62 3.73 4.42
CA ILE A 294 15.03 5.07 4.58
C ILE A 294 13.97 5.07 5.71
N GLY A 295 13.09 4.07 5.74
CA GLY A 295 12.06 3.96 6.80
C GLY A 295 12.66 3.81 8.20
N LEU A 296 13.68 2.95 8.35
CA LEU A 296 14.40 2.78 9.61
C LEU A 296 15.14 4.05 10.04
N ALA A 297 15.81 4.72 9.10
CA ALA A 297 16.51 5.97 9.38
C ALA A 297 15.53 7.10 9.76
N SER A 298 14.33 7.12 9.15
CA SER A 298 13.28 8.06 9.52
C SER A 298 12.86 7.89 10.99
N ARG A 299 12.76 6.66 11.48
CA ARG A 299 12.44 6.38 12.88
C ARG A 299 13.47 6.98 13.85
N VAL A 300 14.74 6.91 13.49
CA VAL A 300 15.83 7.48 14.32
C VAL A 300 15.82 9.00 14.28
N LEU A 301 15.53 9.61 13.12
CA LEU A 301 15.60 11.07 12.94
C LEU A 301 14.35 11.80 13.45
N PHE A 302 13.18 11.17 13.39
CA PHE A 302 11.90 11.79 13.67
C PHE A 302 11.11 10.93 14.66
N SER A 303 11.12 11.30 15.94
CA SER A 303 10.51 10.52 17.03
C SER A 303 9.44 11.30 17.80
N ALA A 304 8.82 12.29 17.17
CA ALA A 304 7.81 13.11 17.84
C ALA A 304 6.52 12.32 18.14
N ALA A 305 5.90 12.59 19.27
CA ALA A 305 4.55 12.13 19.56
C ALA A 305 3.58 12.68 18.50
N ASN A 306 2.59 11.88 18.07
CA ASN A 306 1.63 12.23 17.02
C ASN A 306 2.23 12.42 15.61
N TYR A 307 3.38 11.79 15.34
CA TYR A 307 4.01 11.83 14.05
C TYR A 307 3.31 10.87 13.08
N ASP A 308 2.80 11.37 11.95
CA ASP A 308 2.29 10.49 10.88
C ASP A 308 3.46 9.80 10.18
N ALA A 309 3.61 8.52 10.47
CA ALA A 309 4.70 7.70 9.93
C ALA A 309 4.68 7.62 8.40
N GLU A 310 3.52 7.75 7.75
CA GLU A 310 3.39 7.78 6.29
C GLU A 310 4.04 9.04 5.67
N LEU A 311 4.19 10.13 6.43
CA LEU A 311 4.84 11.36 5.97
C LEU A 311 6.37 11.35 6.09
N SER A 312 6.96 10.27 6.62
CA SER A 312 8.39 10.20 6.97
C SER A 312 9.33 10.47 5.79
N LEU A 313 9.09 9.89 4.61
CA LEU A 313 9.96 10.10 3.46
C LEU A 313 9.88 11.52 2.89
N PRO A 314 8.68 12.11 2.69
CA PRO A 314 8.56 13.52 2.33
C PRO A 314 9.25 14.46 3.31
N ILE A 315 9.05 14.27 4.62
CA ILE A 315 9.67 15.09 5.67
C ILE A 315 11.18 14.93 5.65
N MET A 316 11.70 13.70 5.55
CA MET A 316 13.14 13.46 5.45
C MET A 316 13.76 14.19 4.26
N ALA A 317 13.10 14.16 3.09
CA ALA A 317 13.60 14.86 1.93
C ALA A 317 13.65 16.39 2.16
N MET A 318 12.60 16.96 2.77
CA MET A 318 12.55 18.39 3.11
C MET A 318 13.66 18.80 4.08
N GLU A 319 13.92 18.00 5.11
CA GLU A 319 14.90 18.29 6.16
C GLU A 319 16.35 18.04 5.75
N THR A 320 16.58 17.22 4.73
CA THR A 320 17.94 16.72 4.44
C THR A 320 18.48 17.09 3.06
N MET A 321 17.61 17.43 2.11
CA MET A 321 18.00 17.67 0.71
C MET A 321 17.86 19.14 0.30
N PRO A 322 18.68 19.62 -0.66
CA PRO A 322 18.46 20.92 -1.29
C PRO A 322 17.17 20.89 -2.14
N ALA A 323 16.60 22.05 -2.45
CA ALA A 323 15.35 22.22 -3.19
C ALA A 323 15.24 21.36 -4.48
N ILE A 324 16.34 21.22 -5.24
CA ILE A 324 16.39 20.35 -6.43
C ILE A 324 16.18 18.89 -6.06
N GLY A 325 16.80 18.43 -4.98
CA GLY A 325 16.65 17.06 -4.47
C GLY A 325 15.23 16.80 -3.97
N VAL A 326 14.65 17.73 -3.22
CA VAL A 326 13.25 17.68 -2.77
C VAL A 326 12.31 17.56 -3.96
N GLY A 327 12.48 18.41 -4.97
CA GLY A 327 11.67 18.35 -6.19
C GLY A 327 11.84 17.04 -6.98
N MET A 328 13.03 16.42 -6.96
CA MET A 328 13.26 15.08 -7.53
C MET A 328 12.53 13.99 -6.72
N ILE A 329 12.53 14.04 -5.39
CA ILE A 329 11.79 13.11 -4.56
C ILE A 329 10.27 13.28 -4.75
N LEU A 330 9.76 14.50 -4.79
CA LEU A 330 8.36 14.76 -5.12
C LEU A 330 8.00 14.18 -6.48
N ALA A 331 8.84 14.39 -7.50
CA ALA A 331 8.66 13.78 -8.82
C ALA A 331 8.72 12.25 -8.78
N SER A 332 9.55 11.64 -7.91
CA SER A 332 9.62 10.18 -7.71
C SER A 332 8.36 9.62 -7.08
N ILE A 333 7.77 10.33 -6.10
CA ILE A 333 6.49 9.93 -5.49
C ILE A 333 5.37 10.02 -6.55
N PHE A 334 5.28 11.13 -7.29
CA PHE A 334 4.32 11.27 -8.38
C PHE A 334 4.55 10.24 -9.50
N ALA A 335 5.80 9.91 -9.82
CA ALA A 335 6.12 8.86 -10.76
C ALA A 335 5.56 7.49 -10.31
N ALA A 336 5.78 7.12 -9.05
CA ALA A 336 5.28 5.88 -8.47
C ALA A 336 3.75 5.83 -8.43
N THR A 337 3.11 6.90 -8.00
CA THR A 337 1.65 6.99 -7.91
C THR A 337 1.00 6.99 -9.29
N MET A 338 1.54 7.74 -10.25
CA MET A 338 0.98 7.84 -11.60
C MET A 338 1.14 6.56 -12.40
N SER A 339 2.33 5.93 -12.39
CA SER A 339 2.58 4.64 -13.08
C SER A 339 1.66 3.53 -12.60
N THR A 340 1.23 3.60 -11.36
CA THR A 340 0.30 2.63 -10.79
C THR A 340 -1.14 2.99 -11.09
N ALA A 341 -1.55 4.24 -10.86
CA ALA A 341 -2.93 4.67 -11.05
C ALA A 341 -3.38 4.56 -12.52
N ASP A 342 -2.54 4.98 -13.48
CA ASP A 342 -2.87 4.85 -14.91
C ASP A 342 -3.00 3.38 -15.33
N SER A 343 -2.13 2.52 -14.80
CA SER A 343 -2.14 1.08 -15.01
C SER A 343 -3.41 0.43 -14.48
N GLN A 344 -3.86 0.83 -13.32
CA GLN A 344 -5.10 0.36 -12.69
C GLN A 344 -6.32 0.80 -13.48
N VAL A 345 -6.35 2.06 -13.90
CA VAL A 345 -7.43 2.60 -14.73
C VAL A 345 -7.53 1.87 -16.08
N LEU A 346 -6.40 1.57 -16.73
CA LEU A 346 -6.37 0.80 -17.97
C LEU A 346 -6.80 -0.65 -17.76
N ALA A 347 -6.38 -1.30 -16.64
CA ALA A 347 -6.81 -2.65 -16.31
C ALA A 347 -8.31 -2.73 -16.01
N CYS A 348 -8.87 -1.77 -15.29
CA CYS A 348 -10.32 -1.63 -15.10
C CYS A 348 -11.04 -1.44 -16.44
N THR A 349 -10.48 -0.61 -17.32
CA THR A 349 -11.03 -0.37 -18.64
C THR A 349 -11.12 -1.67 -19.45
N ALA A 350 -10.03 -2.47 -19.47
CA ALA A 350 -10.02 -3.77 -20.13
C ALA A 350 -11.08 -4.73 -19.55
N ALA A 351 -11.16 -4.82 -18.22
CA ALA A 351 -12.15 -5.67 -17.54
C ALA A 351 -13.59 -5.25 -17.86
N ILE A 352 -13.88 -3.95 -17.91
CA ILE A 352 -15.22 -3.45 -18.25
C ILE A 352 -15.56 -3.71 -19.71
N THR A 353 -14.64 -3.39 -20.63
CA THR A 353 -14.92 -3.48 -22.08
C THR A 353 -14.88 -4.90 -22.63
N ASP A 354 -14.09 -5.79 -22.01
CA ASP A 354 -13.97 -7.16 -22.50
C ASP A 354 -14.92 -8.13 -21.79
N ASP A 355 -15.23 -7.89 -20.49
CA ASP A 355 -15.95 -8.87 -19.69
C ASP A 355 -17.33 -8.40 -19.23
N ILE A 356 -17.50 -7.13 -18.79
CA ILE A 356 -18.80 -6.61 -18.36
C ILE A 356 -19.66 -6.22 -19.57
N LYS A 357 -19.06 -5.55 -20.56
CA LYS A 357 -19.70 -5.07 -21.78
C LYS A 357 -18.93 -5.51 -23.02
N PRO A 358 -18.92 -6.82 -23.35
CA PRO A 358 -18.14 -7.37 -24.47
C PRO A 358 -18.44 -6.75 -25.85
N GLU A 359 -19.63 -6.18 -26.00
CA GLU A 359 -20.04 -5.44 -27.20
C GLU A 359 -19.23 -4.15 -27.43
N TRP A 360 -18.47 -3.69 -26.42
CA TRP A 360 -17.61 -2.50 -26.51
C TRP A 360 -16.15 -2.83 -26.85
N ASN A 361 -15.79 -4.11 -26.87
CA ASN A 361 -14.40 -4.56 -26.95
C ASN A 361 -13.62 -4.09 -28.18
N GLN A 362 -14.29 -3.79 -29.29
CA GLN A 362 -13.73 -3.25 -30.53
C GLN A 362 -13.98 -1.74 -30.70
N ASN A 363 -14.69 -1.11 -29.79
CA ASN A 363 -15.04 0.30 -29.90
C ASN A 363 -14.04 1.20 -29.13
N HIS A 364 -12.96 1.59 -29.82
CA HIS A 364 -11.90 2.41 -29.25
C HIS A 364 -12.40 3.70 -28.57
N LYS A 365 -13.45 4.35 -29.13
CA LYS A 365 -14.04 5.56 -28.51
C LYS A 365 -14.72 5.24 -27.18
N ARG A 366 -15.46 4.13 -27.10
CA ARG A 366 -16.10 3.68 -25.85
C ARG A 366 -15.04 3.29 -24.81
N THR A 367 -14.00 2.57 -25.22
CA THR A 367 -12.86 2.24 -24.34
C THR A 367 -12.28 3.48 -23.68
N LYS A 368 -12.01 4.55 -24.44
CA LYS A 368 -11.52 5.82 -23.89
C LYS A 368 -12.53 6.51 -22.95
N GLN A 369 -13.82 6.43 -23.23
CA GLN A 369 -14.85 6.96 -22.32
C GLN A 369 -14.89 6.21 -20.99
N VAL A 370 -14.78 4.87 -21.03
CA VAL A 370 -14.71 4.03 -19.82
C VAL A 370 -13.48 4.41 -18.99
N THR A 371 -12.32 4.62 -19.62
CA THR A 371 -11.10 5.08 -18.95
C THR A 371 -11.33 6.37 -18.14
N LEU A 372 -12.01 7.37 -18.73
CA LEU A 372 -12.34 8.62 -18.04
C LEU A 372 -13.28 8.42 -16.84
N VAL A 373 -14.31 7.59 -17.01
CA VAL A 373 -15.27 7.31 -15.94
C VAL A 373 -14.60 6.60 -14.77
N VAL A 374 -13.74 5.61 -15.05
CA VAL A 374 -12.99 4.88 -14.01
C VAL A 374 -12.05 5.82 -13.26
N ALA A 375 -11.30 6.67 -13.98
CA ALA A 375 -10.40 7.64 -13.35
C ALA A 375 -11.16 8.62 -12.45
N ALA A 376 -12.30 9.15 -12.93
CA ALA A 376 -13.15 10.04 -12.14
C ALA A 376 -13.73 9.34 -10.89
N PHE A 377 -14.13 8.08 -11.01
CA PHE A 377 -14.66 7.30 -9.90
C PHE A 377 -13.58 7.01 -8.83
N ALA A 378 -12.36 6.63 -9.23
CA ALA A 378 -11.25 6.45 -8.31
C ALA A 378 -10.89 7.77 -7.59
N THR A 379 -10.93 8.91 -8.31
CA THR A 379 -10.71 10.23 -7.72
C THR A 379 -11.79 10.57 -6.69
N ALA A 380 -13.05 10.27 -6.98
CA ALA A 380 -14.15 10.49 -6.04
C ALA A 380 -13.98 9.65 -4.75
N ILE A 381 -13.48 8.40 -4.87
CA ILE A 381 -13.15 7.57 -3.69
C ILE A 381 -12.02 8.21 -2.89
N SER A 382 -10.95 8.69 -3.54
CA SER A 382 -9.83 9.36 -2.86
C SER A 382 -10.28 10.61 -2.10
N ILE A 383 -11.10 11.46 -2.73
CA ILE A 383 -11.65 12.66 -2.08
C ILE A 383 -12.55 12.26 -0.89
N ALA A 384 -13.41 11.26 -1.06
CA ALA A 384 -14.26 10.79 0.04
C ALA A 384 -13.44 10.23 1.22
N GLY A 385 -12.30 9.61 0.94
CA GLY A 385 -11.37 9.09 1.95
C GLY A 385 -10.83 10.17 2.88
N LEU A 386 -10.67 11.41 2.43
CA LEU A 386 -10.21 12.53 3.26
C LEU A 386 -11.20 12.89 4.41
N TYR A 387 -12.46 12.47 4.29
CA TYR A 387 -13.51 12.77 5.26
C TYR A 387 -13.94 11.55 6.09
N VAL A 388 -13.27 10.41 5.94
CA VAL A 388 -13.56 9.18 6.68
C VAL A 388 -12.34 8.82 7.53
N PRO A 389 -12.48 8.61 8.84
CA PRO A 389 -11.35 8.22 9.69
C PRO A 389 -10.60 7.00 9.15
N GLY A 390 -9.29 7.12 8.94
CA GLY A 390 -8.45 6.08 8.35
C GLY A 390 -8.65 5.83 6.85
N GLY A 391 -9.56 6.55 6.19
CA GLY A 391 -9.82 6.44 4.76
C GLY A 391 -8.72 7.05 3.88
N ASP A 392 -7.77 7.75 4.46
CA ASP A 392 -6.60 8.36 3.84
C ASP A 392 -5.30 7.54 4.04
N SER A 393 -5.33 6.45 4.84
CA SER A 393 -4.16 5.58 5.01
C SER A 393 -3.82 4.85 3.71
N VAL A 394 -2.69 5.20 3.12
CA VAL A 394 -2.18 4.58 1.89
C VAL A 394 -1.83 3.12 2.13
N PHE A 395 -1.22 2.80 3.28
CA PHE A 395 -0.89 1.42 3.64
C PHE A 395 -2.12 0.53 3.67
N THR A 396 -3.14 0.92 4.45
CA THR A 396 -4.35 0.12 4.66
C THR A 396 -5.13 -0.11 3.37
N LEU A 397 -5.32 0.95 2.55
CA LEU A 397 -6.05 0.83 1.29
C LEU A 397 -5.33 -0.04 0.26
N VAL A 398 -4.00 0.05 0.18
CA VAL A 398 -3.19 -0.77 -0.73
C VAL A 398 -3.16 -2.22 -0.27
N VAL A 399 -2.96 -2.48 1.01
CA VAL A 399 -2.99 -3.83 1.59
C VAL A 399 -4.32 -4.51 1.29
N LEU A 400 -5.45 -3.84 1.58
CA LEU A 400 -6.78 -4.36 1.28
C LEU A 400 -6.92 -4.74 -0.20
N ALA A 401 -6.52 -3.85 -1.11
CA ALA A 401 -6.69 -4.07 -2.54
C ALA A 401 -5.76 -5.17 -3.09
N VAL A 402 -4.47 -5.13 -2.74
CA VAL A 402 -3.47 -6.09 -3.21
C VAL A 402 -3.77 -7.50 -2.71
N TYR A 403 -4.03 -7.64 -1.43
CA TYR A 403 -4.29 -8.97 -0.84
C TYR A 403 -5.69 -9.47 -1.17
N GLY A 404 -6.66 -8.54 -1.34
CA GLY A 404 -7.99 -8.88 -1.83
C GLY A 404 -7.96 -9.46 -3.25
N LEU A 405 -7.29 -8.79 -4.19
CA LEU A 405 -7.10 -9.29 -5.55
C LEU A 405 -6.32 -10.60 -5.59
N GLY A 406 -5.23 -10.69 -4.80
CA GLY A 406 -4.46 -11.93 -4.65
C GLY A 406 -5.33 -13.08 -4.16
N GLY A 407 -6.13 -12.87 -3.11
CA GLY A 407 -7.06 -13.86 -2.56
C GLY A 407 -8.05 -14.39 -3.60
N VAL A 408 -8.60 -13.49 -4.41
CA VAL A 408 -9.61 -13.83 -5.43
C VAL A 408 -9.01 -14.56 -6.64
N PHE A 409 -7.88 -14.08 -7.18
CA PHE A 409 -7.38 -14.54 -8.49
C PHE A 409 -6.35 -15.65 -8.40
N ILE A 410 -5.48 -15.67 -7.39
CA ILE A 410 -4.39 -16.65 -7.30
C ILE A 410 -4.89 -18.09 -7.24
N PRO A 411 -5.92 -18.45 -6.45
CA PRO A 411 -6.43 -19.82 -6.42
C PRO A 411 -6.90 -20.30 -7.79
N LEU A 412 -7.64 -19.46 -8.54
CA LEU A 412 -8.10 -19.80 -9.89
C LEU A 412 -6.95 -19.94 -10.89
N LEU A 413 -5.94 -19.06 -10.81
CA LEU A 413 -4.74 -19.14 -11.65
C LEU A 413 -3.95 -20.43 -11.38
N ILE A 414 -3.78 -20.80 -10.11
CA ILE A 414 -3.09 -22.04 -9.73
C ILE A 414 -3.85 -23.27 -10.26
N LEU A 415 -5.17 -23.29 -10.14
CA LEU A 415 -5.97 -24.39 -10.67
C LEU A 415 -5.82 -24.51 -12.19
N ARG A 416 -5.96 -23.39 -12.92
CA ARG A 416 -5.82 -23.39 -14.38
C ARG A 416 -4.40 -23.73 -14.83
N TRP A 417 -3.39 -23.21 -14.14
CA TRP A 417 -2.00 -23.59 -14.38
C TRP A 417 -1.75 -25.09 -14.17
N SER A 418 -2.41 -25.71 -13.17
CA SER A 418 -2.34 -27.14 -12.91
C SER A 418 -3.10 -27.99 -13.93
N GLY A 419 -3.81 -27.36 -14.88
CA GLY A 419 -4.63 -28.04 -15.90
C GLY A 419 -6.07 -28.29 -15.48
N TYR A 420 -6.47 -27.90 -14.27
CA TYR A 420 -7.86 -27.96 -13.83
C TYR A 420 -8.63 -26.74 -14.35
N LYS A 421 -9.75 -26.98 -15.01
CA LYS A 421 -10.63 -25.92 -15.55
C LYS A 421 -11.95 -25.94 -14.77
N PRO A 422 -12.07 -25.15 -13.68
CA PRO A 422 -13.33 -25.07 -12.94
C PRO A 422 -14.42 -24.49 -13.84
N ASP A 423 -15.63 -25.02 -13.71
CA ASP A 423 -16.79 -24.45 -14.39
C ASP A 423 -17.18 -23.08 -13.81
N SER A 424 -18.16 -22.43 -14.45
CA SER A 424 -18.61 -21.09 -14.08
C SER A 424 -19.08 -21.03 -12.61
N THR A 425 -19.91 -21.99 -12.18
CA THR A 425 -20.42 -22.03 -10.79
C THR A 425 -19.28 -22.22 -9.80
N HIS A 426 -18.36 -23.15 -10.05
CA HIS A 426 -17.22 -23.40 -9.21
C HIS A 426 -16.34 -22.15 -9.07
N SER A 427 -16.02 -21.50 -10.18
CA SER A 427 -15.23 -20.27 -10.21
C SER A 427 -15.91 -19.14 -9.43
N ILE A 428 -17.23 -18.96 -9.60
CA ILE A 428 -18.01 -17.93 -8.90
C ILE A 428 -18.00 -18.17 -7.39
N VAL A 429 -18.26 -19.42 -6.94
CA VAL A 429 -18.28 -19.74 -5.50
C VAL A 429 -16.89 -19.60 -4.88
N MET A 430 -15.82 -19.94 -5.59
CA MET A 430 -14.45 -19.69 -5.13
C MET A 430 -14.15 -18.19 -4.97
N MET A 431 -14.49 -17.37 -5.96
CA MET A 431 -14.24 -15.92 -5.90
C MET A 431 -15.06 -15.24 -4.79
N THR A 432 -16.33 -15.61 -4.64
CA THR A 432 -17.19 -15.05 -3.60
C THR A 432 -16.74 -15.47 -2.21
N SER A 433 -16.32 -16.72 -2.00
CA SER A 433 -15.78 -17.16 -0.71
C SER A 433 -14.43 -16.52 -0.39
N ALA A 434 -13.55 -16.32 -1.40
CA ALA A 434 -12.31 -15.57 -1.22
C ALA A 434 -12.57 -14.13 -0.78
N PHE A 435 -13.48 -13.44 -1.47
CA PHE A 435 -13.89 -12.07 -1.13
C PHE A 435 -14.49 -12.00 0.28
N ALA A 436 -15.40 -12.92 0.61
CA ALA A 436 -15.97 -12.99 1.96
C ALA A 436 -14.89 -13.25 3.02
N GLY A 437 -13.94 -14.15 2.75
CA GLY A 437 -12.81 -14.42 3.65
C GLY A 437 -11.96 -13.20 3.94
N VAL A 438 -11.64 -12.39 2.92
CA VAL A 438 -10.91 -11.12 3.07
C VAL A 438 -11.67 -10.12 3.93
N ILE A 439 -12.96 -9.92 3.64
CA ILE A 439 -13.79 -8.94 4.36
C ILE A 439 -14.03 -9.37 5.81
N ILE A 440 -14.41 -10.64 6.04
CA ILE A 440 -14.65 -11.14 7.39
C ILE A 440 -13.38 -11.04 8.25
N TRP A 441 -12.21 -11.35 7.68
CA TRP A 441 -10.94 -11.25 8.38
C TRP A 441 -10.62 -9.83 8.84
N GLY A 442 -10.84 -8.85 7.95
CA GLY A 442 -10.69 -7.43 8.29
C GLY A 442 -11.67 -6.98 9.39
N LEU A 443 -12.94 -7.41 9.31
CA LEU A 443 -13.95 -7.09 10.33
C LEU A 443 -13.66 -7.72 11.70
N LEU A 444 -12.93 -8.84 11.74
CA LEU A 444 -12.50 -9.48 12.99
C LEU A 444 -11.25 -8.84 13.60
N GLY A 445 -10.62 -7.87 12.92
CA GLY A 445 -9.45 -7.17 13.42
C GLY A 445 -8.12 -7.91 13.28
N PHE A 446 -8.09 -9.09 12.63
CA PHE A 446 -6.87 -9.90 12.48
C PHE A 446 -5.96 -9.47 11.32
N GLY A 447 -6.28 -8.37 10.64
CA GLY A 447 -5.56 -7.92 9.44
C GLY A 447 -4.13 -7.48 9.70
N GLU A 448 -3.81 -7.06 10.92
CA GLU A 448 -2.46 -6.64 11.32
C GLU A 448 -1.57 -7.85 11.64
N ASP A 449 -2.12 -8.90 12.25
CA ASP A 449 -1.39 -10.13 12.57
C ASP A 449 -1.10 -10.98 11.33
N VAL A 450 -2.11 -11.18 10.48
CA VAL A 450 -2.00 -11.98 9.26
C VAL A 450 -2.74 -11.29 8.12
N PHE A 451 -2.03 -10.95 7.08
CA PHE A 451 -2.59 -10.24 5.94
C PHE A 451 -3.70 -11.04 5.24
N PRO A 452 -4.72 -10.35 4.70
CA PRO A 452 -5.95 -10.95 4.17
C PRO A 452 -5.78 -11.95 3.02
N SER A 453 -4.58 -12.06 2.41
CA SER A 453 -4.27 -13.07 1.40
C SER A 453 -4.46 -14.50 1.92
N VAL A 454 -4.10 -14.77 3.19
CA VAL A 454 -4.23 -16.11 3.80
C VAL A 454 -5.69 -16.54 3.89
N PRO A 455 -6.59 -15.81 4.58
CA PRO A 455 -7.99 -16.19 4.68
C PRO A 455 -8.70 -16.15 3.31
N GLY A 456 -8.36 -15.20 2.43
CA GLY A 456 -8.94 -15.13 1.09
C GLY A 456 -8.61 -16.35 0.25
N MET A 457 -7.31 -16.68 0.08
CA MET A 457 -6.88 -17.86 -0.67
C MET A 457 -7.32 -19.16 0.03
N GLY A 458 -7.25 -19.21 1.38
CA GLY A 458 -7.68 -20.36 2.17
C GLY A 458 -9.15 -20.68 1.96
N ALA A 459 -10.04 -19.69 2.00
CA ALA A 459 -11.47 -19.85 1.75
C ALA A 459 -11.76 -20.36 0.33
N ALA A 460 -11.06 -19.81 -0.68
CA ALA A 460 -11.19 -20.29 -2.06
C ALA A 460 -10.77 -21.74 -2.23
N PHE A 461 -9.61 -22.15 -1.68
CA PHE A 461 -9.16 -23.53 -1.75
C PHE A 461 -10.02 -24.47 -0.93
N LEU A 462 -10.49 -24.08 0.25
CA LEU A 462 -11.42 -24.85 1.05
C LEU A 462 -12.69 -25.18 0.25
N VAL A 463 -13.28 -24.17 -0.37
CA VAL A 463 -14.46 -24.34 -1.23
C VAL A 463 -14.17 -25.24 -2.43
N HIS A 464 -13.00 -25.06 -3.07
CA HIS A 464 -12.58 -25.94 -4.15
C HIS A 464 -12.55 -27.42 -3.71
N PHE A 465 -11.91 -27.72 -2.59
CA PHE A 465 -11.83 -29.09 -2.09
C PHE A 465 -13.19 -29.66 -1.67
N LEU A 466 -14.04 -28.86 -1.03
CA LEU A 466 -15.41 -29.25 -0.69
C LEU A 466 -16.24 -29.56 -1.94
N MET A 467 -16.23 -28.68 -2.92
CA MET A 467 -16.95 -28.91 -4.19
C MET A 467 -16.46 -30.15 -4.91
N CYS A 468 -15.15 -30.41 -4.94
CA CYS A 468 -14.60 -31.63 -5.51
C CYS A 468 -14.98 -32.90 -4.74
N ALA A 469 -15.15 -32.80 -3.43
CA ALA A 469 -15.56 -33.93 -2.59
C ALA A 469 -17.05 -34.31 -2.75
N PHE A 470 -17.90 -33.30 -2.96
CA PHE A 470 -19.36 -33.47 -3.05
C PHE A 470 -19.90 -33.65 -4.49
N ARG A 471 -19.12 -33.33 -5.52
CA ARG A 471 -19.53 -33.58 -6.91
C ARG A 471 -19.31 -35.03 -7.28
N ASP A 472 -20.37 -35.68 -7.81
CA ASP A 472 -20.33 -37.05 -8.28
C ASP A 472 -19.26 -37.24 -9.38
N ALA A 473 -18.52 -38.34 -9.26
CA ALA A 473 -17.43 -38.68 -10.21
C ALA A 473 -17.93 -39.00 -11.64
N SER A 474 -19.26 -38.99 -11.87
CA SER A 474 -19.89 -39.29 -13.16
C SER A 474 -19.79 -38.17 -14.18
N ASP A 475 -19.48 -36.93 -13.77
CA ASP A 475 -19.31 -35.79 -14.66
C ASP A 475 -17.88 -35.75 -15.19
N SER A 476 -17.58 -36.58 -16.16
CA SER A 476 -16.24 -36.84 -16.70
C SER A 476 -15.59 -35.65 -17.40
N ASN A 477 -16.32 -34.58 -17.71
CA ASN A 477 -15.84 -33.42 -18.46
C ASN A 477 -15.45 -32.21 -17.59
N SER A 478 -15.79 -32.19 -16.30
CA SER A 478 -15.53 -31.05 -15.41
C SER A 478 -14.45 -31.30 -14.37
N LEU A 479 -13.94 -32.50 -14.24
CA LEU A 479 -13.18 -32.95 -13.09
C LEU A 479 -11.82 -33.52 -13.45
N GLY A 480 -10.95 -32.69 -13.95
CA GLY A 480 -9.54 -32.95 -13.67
C GLY A 480 -9.32 -32.88 -12.14
N ARG A 481 -9.75 -33.88 -11.35
CA ARG A 481 -9.24 -34.04 -9.99
C ARG A 481 -7.75 -33.82 -10.05
N PHE A 482 -7.20 -33.04 -9.13
CA PHE A 482 -5.77 -32.85 -8.96
C PHE A 482 -5.10 -34.23 -8.86
N LYS A 483 -4.90 -34.87 -10.01
CA LYS A 483 -4.19 -36.15 -10.10
C LYS A 483 -2.72 -35.82 -9.98
N ILE A 484 -2.25 -35.79 -8.75
CA ILE A 484 -0.82 -35.80 -8.49
C ILE A 484 -0.29 -37.07 -9.14
N PRO A 485 0.59 -36.96 -10.18
CA PRO A 485 1.18 -38.17 -10.76
C PRO A 485 1.83 -38.99 -9.65
N GLU A 486 1.61 -40.31 -9.64
CA GLU A 486 2.18 -41.22 -8.63
C GLU A 486 3.67 -40.98 -8.42
N ALA A 487 4.43 -40.75 -9.51
CA ALA A 487 5.86 -40.42 -9.44
C ALA A 487 6.19 -39.14 -8.67
N ARG A 488 5.25 -38.20 -8.48
CA ARG A 488 5.45 -36.95 -7.74
C ARG A 488 4.85 -36.96 -6.34
N LYS A 489 4.02 -37.94 -5.99
CA LYS A 489 3.40 -38.04 -4.66
C LYS A 489 4.44 -38.03 -3.55
N ASN A 490 5.49 -38.85 -3.70
CA ASN A 490 6.56 -38.93 -2.71
C ASN A 490 7.35 -37.61 -2.61
N GLN A 491 7.61 -36.95 -3.74
CA GLN A 491 8.30 -35.66 -3.74
C GLN A 491 7.45 -34.57 -3.04
N ILE A 492 6.15 -34.50 -3.34
CA ILE A 492 5.24 -33.55 -2.71
C ILE A 492 5.10 -33.83 -1.23
N ALA A 493 4.99 -35.11 -0.84
CA ALA A 493 4.96 -35.51 0.57
C ALA A 493 6.27 -35.12 1.29
N THR A 494 7.43 -35.37 0.66
CA THR A 494 8.73 -34.99 1.21
C THR A 494 8.86 -33.49 1.38
N TYR A 495 8.48 -32.70 0.37
CA TYR A 495 8.50 -31.24 0.49
C TYR A 495 7.49 -30.71 1.51
N GLY A 496 6.30 -31.32 1.58
CA GLY A 496 5.29 -30.97 2.59
C GLY A 496 5.77 -31.24 4.01
N ILE A 497 6.41 -32.40 4.24
CA ILE A 497 7.01 -32.74 5.54
C ILE A 497 8.17 -31.79 5.87
N ALA A 498 9.05 -31.50 4.91
CA ALA A 498 10.15 -30.56 5.11
C ALA A 498 9.64 -29.16 5.47
N LEU A 499 8.59 -28.68 4.78
CA LEU A 499 7.96 -27.39 5.09
C LEU A 499 7.34 -27.39 6.49
N LEU A 500 6.66 -28.46 6.87
CA LEU A 500 6.08 -28.64 8.21
C LEU A 500 7.17 -28.62 9.28
N VAL A 501 8.28 -29.32 9.07
CA VAL A 501 9.43 -29.32 9.99
C VAL A 501 10.02 -27.92 10.15
N VAL A 502 10.18 -27.20 9.04
CA VAL A 502 10.65 -25.80 9.08
C VAL A 502 9.67 -24.89 9.83
N ALA A 503 8.36 -25.05 9.58
CA ALA A 503 7.34 -24.29 10.30
C ALA A 503 7.36 -24.57 11.81
N VAL A 504 7.41 -25.85 12.21
CA VAL A 504 7.50 -26.24 13.63
C VAL A 504 8.79 -25.71 14.28
N ALA A 505 9.92 -25.75 13.56
CA ALA A 505 11.18 -25.19 14.07
C ALA A 505 11.12 -23.66 14.20
N ALA A 506 10.46 -22.98 13.26
CA ALA A 506 10.25 -21.54 13.32
C ALA A 506 9.35 -21.14 14.50
N GLU A 507 8.24 -21.86 14.74
CA GLU A 507 7.37 -21.63 15.89
C GLU A 507 8.07 -21.92 17.22
N ALA A 508 8.83 -23.00 17.30
CA ALA A 508 9.63 -23.30 18.49
C ALA A 508 10.68 -22.22 18.76
N SER A 509 11.32 -21.70 17.71
CA SER A 509 12.26 -20.59 17.82
C SER A 509 11.57 -19.30 18.25
N TYR A 510 10.40 -19.04 17.67
CA TYR A 510 9.56 -17.88 18.04
C TYR A 510 9.16 -17.93 19.52
N ALA A 511 8.67 -19.07 19.99
CA ALA A 511 8.29 -19.26 21.40
C ALA A 511 9.43 -19.08 22.41
N VAL A 512 10.71 -19.22 21.96
CA VAL A 512 11.89 -19.07 22.82
C VAL A 512 12.52 -17.68 22.72
N TYR A 513 12.49 -17.07 21.54
CA TYR A 513 13.25 -15.85 21.23
C TYR A 513 12.38 -14.65 20.88
N ALA A 514 11.04 -14.80 20.78
CA ALA A 514 10.19 -13.63 20.59
C ALA A 514 10.38 -12.66 21.76
N PRO A 515 10.47 -11.36 21.51
CA PRO A 515 10.45 -10.40 22.59
C PRO A 515 9.14 -10.56 23.37
N ASP A 516 9.23 -10.50 24.69
CA ASP A 516 8.04 -10.37 25.52
C ASP A 516 7.26 -9.15 25.00
N ALA A 517 5.94 -9.26 24.93
CA ALA A 517 5.11 -8.09 24.88
C ALA A 517 5.67 -7.10 25.85
N LEU A 518 5.81 -5.83 25.50
CA LEU A 518 5.94 -4.82 26.53
C LEU A 518 4.78 -5.15 27.47
N GLU A 519 5.07 -5.81 28.61
CA GLU A 519 4.10 -5.82 29.69
C GLU A 519 3.66 -4.37 29.71
N ASP A 520 2.39 -4.16 29.46
CA ASP A 520 1.71 -2.97 29.86
C ASP A 520 1.92 -2.99 31.37
N ASP A 521 3.13 -2.56 31.77
CA ASP A 521 3.47 -2.29 33.13
C ASP A 521 2.41 -1.27 33.48
N GLY A 522 1.35 -1.72 34.17
CA GLY A 522 0.27 -0.87 34.62
C GLY A 522 0.75 0.34 35.44
N GLN A 523 1.93 0.81 35.15
CA GLN A 523 2.39 2.17 35.29
C GLN A 523 1.58 2.97 34.28
N SER A 524 0.39 3.40 34.81
CA SER A 524 -0.30 4.62 34.37
C SER A 524 0.62 5.42 33.46
N ASP A 525 0.13 5.77 32.28
CA ASP A 525 0.70 6.80 31.43
C ASP A 525 1.29 7.89 32.32
N GLU A 526 2.57 7.74 32.64
CA GLU A 526 3.32 8.86 33.17
C GLU A 526 3.26 9.88 32.03
N ILE A 527 2.42 10.87 32.20
CA ILE A 527 2.40 12.06 31.36
C ILE A 527 3.86 12.50 31.31
N ARG A 528 4.57 12.14 30.21
CA ARG A 528 5.92 12.62 30.00
C ARG A 528 5.81 14.08 29.69
N MET A 529 5.83 14.90 30.75
CA MET A 529 5.96 16.34 30.60
C MET A 529 7.29 16.62 29.89
N TYR A 530 7.24 16.98 28.64
CA TYR A 530 8.39 17.53 27.94
C TYR A 530 8.61 18.94 28.47
N ILE A 531 9.70 19.15 29.21
CA ILE A 531 10.13 20.49 29.57
C ILE A 531 10.70 21.12 28.31
N ILE A 532 9.93 21.97 27.66
CA ILE A 532 10.44 22.81 26.59
C ILE A 532 11.26 23.92 27.28
N GLN A 533 12.58 23.80 27.22
CA GLN A 533 13.46 24.87 27.69
C GLN A 533 13.46 26.01 26.67
N GLY A 534 12.74 27.05 26.96
CA GLY A 534 12.75 28.32 26.26
C GLY A 534 12.53 29.48 27.23
N ASN A 535 12.97 30.69 26.88
CA ASN A 535 12.62 31.86 27.61
C ASN A 535 11.22 32.33 27.19
N TYR A 536 10.21 31.82 27.88
CA TYR A 536 8.82 32.24 27.69
C TYR A 536 8.40 33.16 28.83
N THR A 537 7.76 34.26 28.49
CA THR A 537 7.06 35.10 29.45
C THR A 537 5.61 34.66 29.50
N TYR A 538 5.14 34.31 30.71
CA TYR A 538 3.73 33.96 30.91
C TYR A 538 2.99 35.24 31.35
N GLN A 539 1.86 35.51 30.71
CA GLN A 539 0.92 36.53 31.16
C GLN A 539 -0.33 35.78 31.67
N GLU A 540 -0.66 36.03 32.97
CA GLU A 540 -1.91 35.49 33.50
C GLU A 540 -3.08 36.23 32.88
N ILE A 541 -3.94 35.50 32.17
CA ILE A 541 -5.10 36.06 31.47
C ILE A 541 -6.41 35.83 32.19
N ALA A 542 -6.47 34.83 33.06
CA ALA A 542 -7.59 34.61 33.98
C ALA A 542 -7.13 33.72 35.15
N SER A 543 -7.61 34.02 36.34
CA SER A 543 -7.51 33.16 37.52
C SER A 543 -8.83 33.17 38.27
N GLY A 544 -9.23 32.03 38.80
CA GLY A 544 -10.43 31.88 39.59
C GLY A 544 -10.40 30.57 40.39
N SER A 545 -11.20 30.50 41.42
CA SER A 545 -11.45 29.25 42.16
C SER A 545 -12.94 29.07 42.31
N GLU A 546 -13.47 27.96 41.90
CA GLU A 546 -14.86 27.57 42.10
C GLU A 546 -14.96 26.18 42.72
N GLU A 547 -15.99 25.96 43.53
CA GLU A 547 -16.26 24.67 44.15
C GLU A 547 -17.05 23.81 43.16
N ILE A 548 -16.45 22.70 42.72
CA ILE A 548 -17.06 21.78 41.74
C ILE A 548 -17.79 20.69 42.50
N VAL A 549 -19.11 20.60 42.30
CA VAL A 549 -19.92 19.51 42.80
C VAL A 549 -19.87 18.36 41.78
N SER A 550 -19.62 17.14 42.27
CA SER A 550 -19.53 15.95 41.41
C SER A 550 -20.68 15.88 40.40
N GLY A 551 -20.34 15.77 39.10
CA GLY A 551 -21.30 15.73 38.00
C GLY A 551 -21.71 17.10 37.42
N SER A 552 -21.05 18.21 37.81
CA SER A 552 -21.29 19.54 37.24
C SER A 552 -20.17 19.96 36.30
N THR A 553 -20.51 20.72 35.24
CA THR A 553 -19.58 21.33 34.28
C THR A 553 -19.43 22.81 34.62
N ILE A 554 -18.21 23.31 34.67
CA ILE A 554 -17.92 24.75 34.79
C ILE A 554 -17.44 25.25 33.43
N GLN A 555 -18.03 26.35 32.96
CA GLN A 555 -17.56 27.03 31.75
C GLN A 555 -16.78 28.28 32.18
N ILE A 556 -15.53 28.39 31.73
CA ILE A 556 -14.67 29.54 31.94
C ILE A 556 -14.51 30.29 30.61
N ASP A 557 -15.05 31.51 30.53
CA ASP A 557 -14.91 32.36 29.35
C ASP A 557 -13.64 33.23 29.49
N VAL A 558 -12.70 33.04 28.54
CA VAL A 558 -11.46 33.82 28.47
C VAL A 558 -11.57 34.88 27.38
N ASN A 559 -11.36 36.14 27.69
CA ASN A 559 -11.43 37.24 26.72
C ASN A 559 -10.08 37.48 26.07
N TYR A 560 -9.98 37.13 24.77
CA TYR A 560 -8.75 37.23 23.97
C TYR A 560 -8.36 38.64 23.54
N ALA A 561 -9.17 39.66 23.80
CA ALA A 561 -8.93 41.02 23.32
C ALA A 561 -7.76 41.77 24.02
N GLU A 562 -7.18 41.20 25.06
CA GLU A 562 -6.11 41.81 25.85
C GLU A 562 -4.70 41.24 25.58
N ILE A 563 -4.54 40.31 24.63
CA ILE A 563 -3.24 39.71 24.31
C ILE A 563 -2.54 40.56 23.24
N SER A 564 -1.47 41.23 23.61
CA SER A 564 -0.74 42.17 22.72
C SER A 564 0.31 41.51 21.83
N ASP A 565 0.71 40.26 22.10
CA ASP A 565 1.73 39.52 21.36
C ASP A 565 1.20 38.15 20.90
N PRO A 566 1.71 37.59 19.79
CA PRO A 566 1.26 36.28 19.30
C PRO A 566 1.57 35.21 20.35
N ALA A 567 0.52 34.60 20.90
CA ALA A 567 0.64 33.51 21.86
C ALA A 567 1.14 32.22 21.16
N VAL A 568 2.15 31.60 21.78
CA VAL A 568 2.73 30.33 21.29
C VAL A 568 1.94 29.12 21.83
N GLY A 569 1.14 29.33 22.85
CA GLY A 569 0.26 28.34 23.48
C GLY A 569 -0.36 28.83 24.76
N TYR A 570 -1.25 28.03 25.36
CA TYR A 570 -1.91 28.29 26.62
C TYR A 570 -1.50 27.24 27.66
N LEU A 571 -1.21 27.66 28.88
CA LEU A 571 -0.97 26.76 30.00
C LEU A 571 -2.17 26.85 30.95
N PHE A 572 -2.89 25.76 31.12
CA PHE A 572 -3.91 25.65 32.16
C PHE A 572 -3.31 24.92 33.36
N THR A 573 -3.46 25.48 34.54
CA THR A 573 -3.09 24.83 35.79
C THR A 573 -4.35 24.68 36.62
N ALA A 574 -4.81 23.44 36.80
CA ALA A 574 -5.86 23.14 37.76
C ALA A 574 -5.22 22.46 38.98
N SER A 575 -5.50 22.94 40.19
CA SER A 575 -5.12 22.27 41.41
C SER A 575 -6.38 21.87 42.17
N HIS A 576 -6.45 20.62 42.54
CA HIS A 576 -7.53 20.04 43.32
C HIS A 576 -7.02 19.81 44.75
N SER A 577 -7.77 20.23 45.74
CA SER A 577 -7.50 19.90 47.13
C SER A 577 -8.63 19.03 47.68
N ASP A 578 -8.36 17.76 47.87
CA ASP A 578 -9.27 16.85 48.56
C ASP A 578 -9.21 17.09 50.05
N ASN A 579 -10.32 17.43 50.60
CA ASN A 579 -10.48 17.62 52.05
C ASN A 579 -11.23 16.45 52.71
N GLU A 580 -11.32 15.25 52.13
CA GLU A 580 -11.96 14.15 52.87
C GLU A 580 -11.49 12.74 52.44
N GLN A 581 -11.16 11.97 53.47
CA GLN A 581 -11.14 10.53 53.76
C GLN A 581 -10.75 9.47 52.67
N PRO A 582 -10.18 8.32 53.07
CA PRO A 582 -9.55 7.37 52.17
C PRO A 582 -10.52 6.76 51.18
N CYS A 583 -10.08 6.74 49.91
CA CYS A 583 -10.78 6.26 48.73
C CYS A 583 -11.39 4.86 48.91
N ASP A 584 -12.63 4.74 48.46
CA ASP A 584 -13.28 3.46 48.17
C ASP A 584 -12.64 2.88 46.89
N PRO A 585 -12.06 1.67 46.93
CA PRO A 585 -11.40 1.05 45.78
C PRO A 585 -12.34 0.61 44.64
N THR A 586 -13.60 1.00 44.69
CA THR A 586 -14.61 0.66 43.65
C THR A 586 -15.11 1.86 42.85
N ALA A 587 -14.56 3.06 43.04
CA ALA A 587 -14.94 4.22 42.23
C ALA A 587 -14.24 4.19 40.86
N SER A 588 -15.02 4.00 39.83
CA SER A 588 -14.64 4.08 38.41
C SER A 588 -14.25 5.53 38.03
N THR A 589 -13.17 5.64 37.25
CA THR A 589 -12.74 6.72 36.36
C THR A 589 -13.63 7.96 36.31
N ILE A 590 -13.06 9.09 36.70
CA ILE A 590 -13.63 10.42 36.48
C ILE A 590 -13.18 10.84 35.06
N ASP A 591 -14.13 10.91 34.14
CA ASP A 591 -13.93 11.51 32.81
C ASP A 591 -14.13 13.02 32.93
N ASP A 592 -13.03 13.77 33.01
CA ASP A 592 -13.06 15.23 32.93
C ASP A 592 -12.81 15.66 31.48
N GLU A 593 -13.86 16.07 30.77
CA GLU A 593 -13.77 16.62 29.43
C GLU A 593 -13.60 18.14 29.49
N VAL A 594 -12.43 18.65 29.14
CA VAL A 594 -12.19 20.08 28.97
C VAL A 594 -12.36 20.43 27.51
N SER A 595 -13.45 21.08 27.12
CA SER A 595 -13.66 21.60 25.77
C SER A 595 -13.35 23.08 25.69
N ILE A 596 -12.52 23.48 24.71
CA ILE A 596 -12.20 24.88 24.42
C ILE A 596 -12.96 25.29 23.17
N GLU A 597 -13.99 26.11 23.26
CA GLU A 597 -14.64 26.75 22.12
C GLU A 597 -14.06 28.13 21.87
N GLY A 598 -13.31 28.29 20.79
CA GLY A 598 -12.82 29.60 20.32
C GLY A 598 -11.77 29.47 19.23
N GLY A 599 -12.04 29.97 18.07
CA GLY A 599 -11.25 30.44 16.92
C GLY A 599 -10.03 29.67 16.40
N ILE A 600 -9.48 28.68 17.09
CA ILE A 600 -8.49 27.71 16.59
C ILE A 600 -9.02 26.33 16.97
N LYS A 601 -9.54 25.60 15.99
CA LYS A 601 -9.99 24.22 16.15
C LYS A 601 -8.79 23.29 16.29
N GLU A 602 -8.22 23.16 17.49
CA GLU A 602 -7.47 21.98 17.89
C GLU A 602 -8.16 21.41 19.13
N GLN A 603 -8.72 20.23 18.98
CA GLN A 603 -9.24 19.44 20.09
C GLN A 603 -8.04 18.91 20.88
N LEU A 604 -7.76 19.51 22.02
CA LEU A 604 -6.89 18.93 23.04
C LEU A 604 -7.79 18.09 23.96
N SER A 605 -7.82 16.79 23.77
CA SER A 605 -8.36 15.86 24.76
C SER A 605 -7.24 15.54 25.76
N LEU A 606 -7.41 15.96 27.00
CA LEU A 606 -6.60 15.51 28.12
C LEU A 606 -7.27 14.26 28.72
N TRP A 607 -6.61 13.12 28.63
CA TRP A 607 -6.98 11.89 29.34
C TRP A 607 -6.19 11.84 30.63
N TYR A 608 -6.86 11.59 31.74
CA TYR A 608 -6.26 11.28 33.04
C TYR A 608 -6.21 9.78 33.26
#